data_f3c5e5eb9adacda30b4aba6261b7d257
#
_entry.id   f3c5e5eb9adacda30b4aba6261b7d257
#
_cell.length_a   1.000
_cell.length_b   1.000
_cell.length_c   1.000
_cell.angle_alpha   90.00
_cell.angle_beta   90.00
_cell.angle_gamma   90.00
#
_symmetry.space_group_name_H-M   'P 1'
#
loop_
_entity.id
_entity.type
_entity.pdbx_description
1 polymer ?
#
loop_
_entity_poly.entity_id
_entity_poly.type
_entity_poly.pdbx_seq_one_letter_code
_entity_poly.pdbx_strand_id
1 'polypeptide(L)'
;TLGRGGSDTTAVALAAKLNATKCYIFSDVDGIYTSDPRQTKIAKKIDTISYKEMLDIAGEGAKVLHNRCVEVGEKFNVQIVAKSTFNNNEGTIINDKIEGGCVKNIVKNDNILYVHITSKEKYVVEKFNILYNKFI
;
A
#
# COMPACT_ATOMS: atom_id res chain seq x y z
N THR A 1 15.69 -19.69 7.59
CA THR A 1 14.38 -18.99 7.60
C THR A 1 14.53 -17.59 6.99
N LEU A 2 13.53 -17.16 6.24
CA LEU A 2 13.53 -15.82 5.59
C LEU A 2 13.20 -14.67 6.56
N GLY A 3 12.90 -14.98 7.82
CA GLY A 3 12.53 -13.99 8.82
C GLY A 3 11.15 -13.35 8.57
N ARG A 4 10.95 -12.16 9.12
CA ARG A 4 9.67 -11.43 9.02
C ARG A 4 9.34 -11.11 7.56
N GLY A 5 8.07 -11.30 7.16
CA GLY A 5 7.62 -11.11 5.77
C GLY A 5 8.11 -12.19 4.80
N GLY A 6 8.68 -13.29 5.31
CA GLY A 6 9.20 -14.38 4.50
C GLY A 6 8.13 -15.11 3.70
N SER A 7 6.93 -15.31 4.26
CA SER A 7 5.81 -15.97 3.57
C SER A 7 5.36 -15.19 2.34
N ASP A 8 5.14 -13.89 2.48
CA ASP A 8 4.69 -13.01 1.40
C ASP A 8 5.76 -12.96 0.29
N THR A 9 7.03 -12.77 0.69
CA THR A 9 8.16 -12.76 -0.24
C THR A 9 8.27 -14.08 -1.00
N THR A 10 8.12 -15.21 -0.32
CA THR A 10 8.16 -16.55 -0.94
C THR A 10 6.99 -16.75 -1.91
N ALA A 11 5.79 -16.33 -1.54
CA ALA A 11 4.61 -16.43 -2.40
C ALA A 11 4.79 -15.66 -3.70
N VAL A 12 5.24 -14.41 -3.63
CA VAL A 12 5.47 -13.58 -4.82
C VAL A 12 6.65 -14.09 -5.65
N ALA A 13 7.73 -14.56 -5.02
CA ALA A 13 8.86 -15.15 -5.73
C ALA A 13 8.47 -16.45 -6.45
N LEU A 14 7.63 -17.28 -5.83
CA LEU A 14 7.11 -18.49 -6.45
C LEU A 14 6.19 -18.15 -7.63
N ALA A 15 5.29 -17.16 -7.46
CA ALA A 15 4.45 -16.67 -8.53
C ALA A 15 5.29 -16.19 -9.73
N ALA A 16 6.36 -15.42 -9.47
CA ALA A 16 7.31 -14.99 -10.50
C ALA A 16 7.97 -16.17 -11.21
N LYS A 17 8.43 -17.18 -10.47
CA LYS A 17 9.08 -18.37 -11.04
C LYS A 17 8.13 -19.21 -11.89
N LEU A 18 6.85 -19.25 -11.53
CA LEU A 18 5.80 -19.97 -12.26
C LEU A 18 5.19 -19.13 -13.42
N ASN A 19 5.71 -17.94 -13.68
CA ASN A 19 5.16 -16.97 -14.64
C ASN A 19 3.66 -16.67 -14.39
N ALA A 20 3.26 -16.64 -13.12
CA ALA A 20 1.90 -16.27 -12.75
C ALA A 20 1.71 -14.75 -12.93
N THR A 21 0.56 -14.36 -13.46
CA THR A 21 0.22 -12.94 -13.65
C THR A 21 -0.19 -12.26 -12.35
N LYS A 22 -0.69 -13.04 -11.37
CA LYS A 22 -1.20 -12.53 -10.09
C LYS A 22 -0.75 -13.40 -8.93
N CYS A 23 -0.50 -12.77 -7.79
CA CYS A 23 -0.27 -13.41 -6.51
C CYS A 23 -1.25 -12.83 -5.48
N TYR A 24 -2.07 -13.67 -4.88
CA TYR A 24 -3.03 -13.28 -3.84
C TYR A 24 -2.39 -13.46 -2.47
N ILE A 25 -2.35 -12.39 -1.68
CA ILE A 25 -1.95 -12.41 -0.27
C ILE A 25 -3.19 -12.21 0.58
N PHE A 26 -3.57 -13.26 1.27
CA PHE A 26 -4.70 -13.26 2.20
C PHE A 26 -4.23 -12.97 3.62
N SER A 27 -4.88 -12.02 4.28
CA SER A 27 -4.55 -11.60 5.65
C SER A 27 -5.83 -11.28 6.45
N ASP A 28 -5.68 -10.67 7.61
CA ASP A 28 -6.77 -10.15 8.43
C ASP A 28 -7.28 -8.76 8.01
N VAL A 29 -6.59 -8.11 7.08
CA VAL A 29 -6.99 -6.82 6.49
C VAL A 29 -7.51 -7.00 5.07
N ASP A 30 -8.48 -6.19 4.67
CA ASP A 30 -9.16 -6.33 3.37
C ASP A 30 -8.60 -5.44 2.27
N GLY A 31 -7.39 -4.93 2.44
CA GLY A 31 -6.67 -4.13 1.47
C GLY A 31 -5.81 -3.03 2.10
N ILE A 32 -5.35 -2.12 1.25
CA ILE A 32 -4.59 -0.93 1.63
C ILE A 32 -5.56 0.25 1.74
N TYR A 33 -5.40 1.05 2.79
CA TYR A 33 -6.24 2.21 3.07
C TYR A 33 -5.45 3.51 2.99
N THR A 34 -6.14 4.60 2.73
CA THR A 34 -5.55 5.96 2.72
C THR A 34 -5.02 6.39 4.09
N SER A 35 -5.45 5.74 5.15
CA SER A 35 -4.97 5.87 6.54
C SER A 35 -5.46 4.66 7.35
N ASP A 36 -5.01 4.50 8.59
CA ASP A 36 -5.47 3.37 9.44
C ASP A 36 -6.97 3.51 9.76
N PRO A 37 -7.84 2.60 9.27
CA PRO A 37 -9.29 2.68 9.52
C PRO A 37 -9.67 2.49 11.00
N ARG A 38 -8.76 2.00 11.84
CA ARG A 38 -8.95 1.90 13.28
C ARG A 38 -8.74 3.25 13.98
N GLN A 39 -8.00 4.16 13.36
CA GLN A 39 -7.68 5.48 13.90
C GLN A 39 -8.58 6.58 13.33
N THR A 40 -9.06 6.44 12.11
CA THR A 40 -9.89 7.45 11.46
C THR A 40 -11.04 6.84 10.65
N LYS A 41 -12.24 7.41 10.83
CA LYS A 41 -13.46 7.01 10.12
C LYS A 41 -13.49 7.44 8.65
N ILE A 42 -12.59 8.35 8.25
CA ILE A 42 -12.52 8.85 6.88
C ILE A 42 -11.54 8.05 6.00
N ALA A 43 -10.89 7.03 6.57
CA ALA A 43 -10.05 6.12 5.82
C ALA A 43 -10.83 5.45 4.68
N LYS A 44 -10.30 5.53 3.47
CA LYS A 44 -10.89 4.89 2.28
C LYS A 44 -9.97 3.81 1.79
N LYS A 45 -10.54 2.69 1.38
CA LYS A 45 -9.78 1.62 0.74
C LYS A 45 -9.29 2.09 -0.63
N ILE A 46 -8.08 1.73 -0.98
CA ILE A 46 -7.45 2.00 -2.26
C ILE A 46 -7.67 0.76 -3.13
N ASP A 47 -8.30 0.92 -4.29
CA ASP A 47 -8.57 -0.20 -5.17
C ASP A 47 -7.32 -0.63 -5.94
N THR A 48 -6.52 0.34 -6.40
CA THR A 48 -5.26 0.08 -7.11
C THR A 48 -4.17 1.03 -6.64
N ILE A 49 -2.96 0.50 -6.45
CA ILE A 49 -1.78 1.26 -6.04
C ILE A 49 -0.55 0.78 -6.82
N SER A 50 0.37 1.68 -7.17
CA SER A 50 1.61 1.29 -7.82
C SER A 50 2.58 0.62 -6.84
N TYR A 51 3.51 -0.20 -7.37
CA TYR A 51 4.57 -0.80 -6.54
C TYR A 51 5.37 0.27 -5.80
N LYS A 52 5.72 1.35 -6.48
CA LYS A 52 6.50 2.44 -5.90
C LYS A 52 5.78 3.10 -4.73
N GLU A 53 4.51 3.47 -4.92
CA GLU A 53 3.69 4.05 -3.84
C GLU A 53 3.51 3.07 -2.68
N MET A 54 3.35 1.76 -2.97
CA MET A 54 3.25 0.74 -1.94
C MET A 54 4.55 0.59 -1.15
N LEU A 55 5.72 0.69 -1.80
CA LEU A 55 7.02 0.67 -1.13
C LEU A 55 7.20 1.87 -0.20
N ASP A 56 6.79 3.06 -0.63
CA ASP A 56 6.83 4.27 0.19
C ASP A 56 5.96 4.09 1.46
N ILE A 57 4.74 3.61 1.30
CA ILE A 57 3.80 3.35 2.41
C ILE A 57 4.33 2.26 3.36
N ALA A 58 4.85 1.17 2.83
CA ALA A 58 5.35 0.05 3.62
C ALA A 58 6.64 0.41 4.36
N GLY A 59 7.50 1.26 3.78
CA GLY A 59 8.70 1.80 4.41
C GLY A 59 8.40 2.65 5.64
N GLU A 60 7.28 3.38 5.63
CA GLU A 60 6.85 4.26 6.71
C GLU A 60 6.05 3.55 7.83
N GLY A 61 5.89 2.23 7.76
CA GLY A 61 5.34 1.42 8.86
C GLY A 61 3.93 0.87 8.66
N ALA A 62 3.35 1.01 7.48
CA ALA A 62 2.12 0.29 7.14
C ALA A 62 2.41 -1.22 7.05
N LYS A 63 1.90 -1.99 8.01
CA LYS A 63 2.22 -3.43 8.20
C LYS A 63 1.35 -4.37 7.35
N VAL A 64 0.88 -3.94 6.19
CA VAL A 64 -0.01 -4.77 5.35
C VAL A 64 0.80 -5.74 4.49
N LEU A 65 1.87 -5.27 3.86
CA LEU A 65 2.79 -6.08 3.06
C LEU A 65 4.24 -5.74 3.43
N HIS A 66 5.12 -6.71 3.30
CA HIS A 66 6.55 -6.48 3.51
C HIS A 66 7.21 -5.93 2.24
N ASN A 67 8.10 -4.92 2.36
CA ASN A 67 8.77 -4.26 1.22
C ASN A 67 9.38 -5.27 0.23
N ARG A 68 10.06 -6.29 0.74
CA ARG A 68 10.71 -7.31 -0.11
C ARG A 68 9.74 -8.04 -1.04
N CYS A 69 8.49 -8.28 -0.64
CA CYS A 69 7.54 -8.94 -1.55
C CYS A 69 7.07 -7.97 -2.65
N VAL A 70 6.94 -6.69 -2.34
CA VAL A 70 6.58 -5.65 -3.31
C VAL A 70 7.71 -5.44 -4.33
N GLU A 71 8.98 -5.36 -3.85
CA GLU A 71 10.17 -5.29 -4.71
C GLU A 71 10.29 -6.47 -5.68
N VAL A 72 10.01 -7.68 -5.19
CA VAL A 72 9.99 -8.88 -6.06
C VAL A 72 8.85 -8.81 -7.07
N GLY A 73 7.65 -8.36 -6.65
CA GLY A 73 6.51 -8.15 -7.54
C GLY A 73 6.82 -7.15 -8.64
N GLU A 74 7.41 -6.01 -8.31
CA GLU A 74 7.85 -4.98 -9.26
C GLU A 74 8.89 -5.54 -10.24
N LYS A 75 9.95 -6.17 -9.72
CA LYS A 75 11.06 -6.71 -10.53
C LYS A 75 10.61 -7.72 -11.58
N PHE A 76 9.63 -8.55 -11.25
CA PHE A 76 9.15 -9.62 -12.13
C PHE A 76 7.77 -9.35 -12.72
N ASN A 77 7.24 -8.14 -12.52
CA ASN A 77 5.92 -7.71 -12.99
C ASN A 77 4.79 -8.67 -12.59
N VAL A 78 4.81 -9.15 -11.35
CA VAL A 78 3.76 -9.98 -10.76
C VAL A 78 2.79 -9.10 -10.02
N GLN A 79 1.56 -9.01 -10.50
CA GLN A 79 0.50 -8.27 -9.82
C GLN A 79 0.22 -8.90 -8.45
N ILE A 80 0.29 -8.11 -7.37
CA ILE A 80 -0.03 -8.55 -6.02
C ILE A 80 -1.45 -8.08 -5.68
N VAL A 81 -2.27 -8.97 -5.11
CA VAL A 81 -3.60 -8.63 -4.63
C VAL A 81 -3.66 -8.89 -3.13
N ALA A 82 -3.71 -7.82 -2.34
CA ALA A 82 -3.87 -7.89 -0.89
C ALA A 82 -5.36 -7.88 -0.54
N LYS A 83 -5.85 -8.93 0.11
CA LYS A 83 -7.26 -9.06 0.48
C LYS A 83 -7.48 -9.84 1.77
N SER A 84 -8.69 -9.71 2.33
CA SER A 84 -9.05 -10.41 3.56
C SER A 84 -9.34 -11.89 3.33
N THR A 85 -8.99 -12.69 4.34
CA THR A 85 -9.43 -14.09 4.45
C THR A 85 -10.90 -14.20 4.91
N PHE A 86 -11.41 -13.14 5.56
CA PHE A 86 -12.71 -13.20 6.28
C PHE A 86 -13.88 -12.59 5.52
N ASN A 87 -13.65 -11.98 4.35
CA ASN A 87 -14.70 -11.41 3.53
C ASN A 87 -14.41 -11.62 2.03
N ASN A 88 -15.41 -11.32 1.19
CA ASN A 88 -15.30 -11.46 -0.26
C ASN A 88 -14.94 -10.16 -0.98
N ASN A 89 -14.46 -9.14 -0.26
CA ASN A 89 -14.03 -7.89 -0.88
C ASN A 89 -12.89 -8.13 -1.88
N GLU A 90 -12.84 -7.34 -2.94
CA GLU A 90 -11.83 -7.49 -4.01
C GLU A 90 -10.40 -7.22 -3.55
N GLY A 91 -10.25 -6.49 -2.43
CA GLY A 91 -8.94 -6.13 -1.89
C GLY A 91 -8.32 -4.92 -2.60
N THR A 92 -6.99 -4.81 -2.51
CA THR A 92 -6.20 -3.80 -3.21
C THR A 92 -5.25 -4.47 -4.20
N ILE A 93 -5.23 -3.97 -5.42
CA ILE A 93 -4.34 -4.44 -6.48
C ILE A 93 -3.07 -3.59 -6.48
N ILE A 94 -1.91 -4.24 -6.39
CA ILE A 94 -0.59 -3.62 -6.51
C ILE A 94 0.00 -4.02 -7.86
N ASN A 95 0.29 -3.04 -8.71
CA ASN A 95 0.84 -3.24 -10.05
C ASN A 95 1.70 -2.04 -10.48
N ASP A 96 2.05 -1.93 -11.76
CA ASP A 96 2.82 -0.82 -12.32
C ASP A 96 2.00 0.43 -12.67
N LYS A 97 0.67 0.38 -12.53
CA LYS A 97 -0.21 1.50 -12.90
C LYS A 97 -0.21 2.56 -11.82
N ILE A 98 0.03 3.79 -12.24
CA ILE A 98 -0.08 4.98 -11.38
C ILE A 98 -1.46 5.59 -11.61
N GLU A 99 -2.34 5.50 -10.61
CA GLU A 99 -3.59 6.26 -10.61
C GLU A 99 -3.34 7.68 -10.13
N GLY A 100 -3.83 8.67 -10.87
CA GLY A 100 -3.65 10.08 -10.55
C GLY A 100 -4.38 10.49 -9.26
N GLY A 101 -3.70 11.22 -8.37
CA GLY A 101 -4.27 11.80 -7.14
C GLY A 101 -3.25 12.69 -6.44
N CYS A 102 -3.73 13.71 -5.69
CA CYS A 102 -2.83 14.64 -4.99
C CYS A 102 -2.24 14.07 -3.69
N VAL A 103 -3.00 13.26 -2.94
CA VAL A 103 -2.58 12.60 -1.69
C VAL A 103 -3.20 11.21 -1.69
N LYS A 104 -2.38 10.18 -1.66
CA LYS A 104 -2.86 8.79 -1.70
C LYS A 104 -2.90 8.13 -0.33
N ASN A 105 -1.97 8.49 0.55
CA ASN A 105 -1.90 7.87 1.86
C ASN A 105 -1.35 8.81 2.92
N ILE A 106 -1.77 8.60 4.18
CA ILE A 106 -1.22 9.22 5.38
C ILE A 106 -0.86 8.10 6.34
N VAL A 107 0.42 7.95 6.62
CA VAL A 107 0.93 6.97 7.59
C VAL A 107 1.31 7.71 8.87
N LYS A 108 0.78 7.24 10.00
CA LYS A 108 1.19 7.70 11.32
C LYS A 108 2.22 6.73 11.89
N ASN A 109 3.40 7.23 12.14
CA ASN A 109 4.36 6.56 13.01
C ASN A 109 4.16 7.10 14.45
N ASP A 110 4.35 6.30 15.49
CA ASP A 110 4.07 6.69 16.87
C ASP A 110 4.81 7.94 17.36
N ASN A 111 5.87 8.35 16.64
CA ASN A 111 6.66 9.54 16.94
C ASN A 111 6.75 10.55 15.80
N ILE A 112 6.24 10.25 14.60
CA ILE A 112 6.36 11.10 13.41
C ILE A 112 5.12 10.95 12.55
N LEU A 113 4.52 12.07 12.16
CA LEU A 113 3.54 12.12 11.08
C LEU A 113 4.28 12.38 9.78
N TYR A 114 4.37 11.37 8.92
CA TYR A 114 4.91 11.53 7.58
C TYR A 114 3.78 11.66 6.56
N VAL A 115 3.78 12.74 5.80
CA VAL A 115 2.80 12.99 4.75
C VAL A 115 3.53 13.03 3.42
N HIS A 116 3.32 12.02 2.58
CA HIS A 116 3.84 12.02 1.22
C HIS A 116 2.81 12.61 0.27
N ILE A 117 3.15 13.73 -0.34
CA ILE A 117 2.30 14.43 -1.29
C ILE A 117 2.95 14.34 -2.67
N THR A 118 2.32 13.61 -3.58
CA THR A 118 2.70 13.60 -4.99
C THR A 118 1.74 14.48 -5.77
N SER A 119 2.21 15.58 -6.34
CA SER A 119 1.36 16.49 -7.11
C SER A 119 2.09 17.03 -8.35
N LYS A 120 1.34 17.16 -9.43
CA LYS A 120 1.73 17.92 -10.63
C LYS A 120 1.37 19.40 -10.53
N GLU A 121 0.69 19.83 -9.46
CA GLU A 121 0.14 21.18 -9.32
C GLU A 121 1.00 22.05 -8.36
N LYS A 122 1.07 23.36 -8.69
CA LYS A 122 1.87 24.38 -8.00
C LYS A 122 1.41 24.72 -6.56
N TYR A 123 0.21 24.31 -6.12
CA TYR A 123 -0.41 24.72 -4.85
C TYR A 123 -0.46 23.63 -3.79
N VAL A 124 0.56 22.78 -3.74
CA VAL A 124 0.61 21.61 -2.85
C VAL A 124 0.61 21.99 -1.37
N VAL A 125 1.31 23.07 -1.00
CA VAL A 125 1.48 23.51 0.40
C VAL A 125 0.15 24.01 1.02
N GLU A 126 -0.66 24.72 0.25
CA GLU A 126 -1.96 25.20 0.75
C GLU A 126 -2.94 24.06 0.97
N LYS A 127 -3.02 23.12 0.04
CA LYS A 127 -3.84 21.90 0.19
C LYS A 127 -3.37 21.04 1.36
N PHE A 128 -2.06 20.97 1.61
CA PHE A 128 -1.50 20.27 2.76
C PHE A 128 -1.93 20.91 4.08
N ASN A 129 -1.85 22.23 4.22
CA ASN A 129 -2.26 22.94 5.43
C ASN A 129 -3.77 22.77 5.72
N ILE A 130 -4.61 22.71 4.69
CA ILE A 130 -6.04 22.44 4.85
C ILE A 130 -6.28 21.02 5.36
N LEU A 131 -5.54 20.04 4.83
CA LEU A 131 -5.61 18.65 5.27
C LEU A 131 -5.06 18.50 6.70
N TYR A 132 -3.90 19.06 7.00
CA TYR A 132 -3.27 19.02 8.31
C TYR A 132 -4.22 19.57 9.40
N ASN A 133 -4.84 20.72 9.16
CA ASN A 133 -5.79 21.33 10.10
C ASN A 133 -7.12 20.57 10.26
N LYS A 134 -7.42 19.63 9.36
CA LYS A 134 -8.57 18.71 9.52
C LYS A 134 -8.24 17.44 10.31
N PHE A 135 -6.96 17.10 10.47
CA PHE A 135 -6.50 15.87 11.13
C PHE A 135 -5.94 16.12 12.54
N ILE A 136 -5.76 17.36 12.93
CA ILE A 136 -5.40 17.79 14.29
C ILE A 136 -6.60 18.43 14.96
#